data_a1329de61500766bea015183e6bda671
#
_entry.id   a1329de61500766bea015183e6bda671
#
_cell.length_a   1.000
_cell.length_b   1.000
_cell.length_c   1.000
_cell.angle_alpha   90.00
_cell.angle_beta   90.00
_cell.angle_gamma   90.00
#
_symmetry.space_group_name_H-M   'P 1'
#
loop_
_entity.id
_entity.type
_entity.pdbx_description
1 polymer ?
#
loop_
_entity_poly.entity_id
_entity_poly.type
_entity_poly.pdbx_seq_one_letter_code
_entity_poly.pdbx_strand_id
1 'polypeptide(L)'
;SGNENGVTRVGKGCLLMAYSHLGHDCEIGDQVVIVNSTSLAGHVIVEDRVFISALVGVHQFVRIGRYAMVAGLAGVNQDVLPFSTVEGTRARLLSVNAVGLKRANFKPNVRAAIKKALKFIAQPELNTKQAVEKIEAEIEMFDEIHYLIDFIKNSSRGVTK
;
A
#
# COMPACT_ATOMS: atom_id res chain seq x y z
N SER A 1 9.35 -22.83 -6.11
CA SER A 1 8.52 -23.17 -4.95
C SER A 1 9.07 -22.49 -3.73
N GLY A 2 8.25 -21.73 -3.04
CA GLY A 2 8.63 -21.06 -1.82
C GLY A 2 8.98 -22.03 -0.70
N ASN A 3 9.81 -21.59 0.22
CA ASN A 3 10.35 -22.45 1.25
C ASN A 3 9.47 -22.56 2.52
N GLU A 4 8.32 -21.88 2.59
CA GLU A 4 7.50 -21.92 3.79
C GLU A 4 6.22 -22.73 3.55
N ASN A 5 5.11 -22.22 3.25
CA ASN A 5 3.93 -23.07 3.08
C ASN A 5 3.62 -23.47 1.63
N GLY A 6 4.32 -22.89 0.65
CA GLY A 6 4.13 -23.17 -0.78
C GLY A 6 2.72 -22.83 -1.29
N VAL A 7 2.05 -21.87 -0.64
CA VAL A 7 0.65 -21.55 -0.92
C VAL A 7 0.47 -20.07 -1.24
N THR A 8 -0.03 -19.79 -2.42
CA THR A 8 -0.56 -18.46 -2.78
C THR A 8 -2.02 -18.38 -2.38
N ARG A 9 -2.40 -17.33 -1.64
CA ARG A 9 -3.75 -17.13 -1.10
C ARG A 9 -4.39 -15.89 -1.70
N VAL A 10 -5.69 -15.98 -1.99
CA VAL A 10 -6.50 -14.85 -2.45
C VAL A 10 -7.75 -14.77 -1.59
N GLY A 11 -7.98 -13.59 -1.03
CA GLY A 11 -9.13 -13.30 -0.19
C GLY A 11 -10.45 -13.23 -0.96
N LYS A 12 -11.49 -12.80 -0.28
CA LYS A 12 -12.86 -12.77 -0.80
C LYS A 12 -13.12 -11.51 -1.61
N GLY A 13 -13.97 -11.61 -2.62
CA GLY A 13 -14.46 -10.48 -3.39
C GLY A 13 -13.38 -9.76 -4.21
N CYS A 14 -12.27 -10.42 -4.51
CA CYS A 14 -11.21 -9.89 -5.36
C CYS A 14 -11.60 -9.91 -6.84
N LEU A 15 -11.09 -8.93 -7.59
CA LEU A 15 -11.18 -8.87 -9.04
C LEU A 15 -9.77 -8.98 -9.63
N LEU A 16 -9.46 -10.13 -10.23
CA LEU A 16 -8.22 -10.36 -10.97
C LEU A 16 -8.52 -10.30 -12.46
N MET A 17 -8.05 -9.26 -13.13
CA MET A 17 -8.33 -9.05 -14.56
C MET A 17 -7.35 -9.84 -15.44
N ALA A 18 -7.61 -9.83 -16.74
CA ALA A 18 -6.89 -10.64 -17.72
C ALA A 18 -5.37 -10.45 -17.63
N TYR A 19 -4.66 -11.58 -17.72
CA TYR A 19 -3.18 -11.67 -17.70
C TYR A 19 -2.53 -11.16 -16.41
N SER A 20 -3.27 -10.98 -15.31
CA SER A 20 -2.66 -10.73 -14.01
C SER A 20 -1.91 -11.97 -13.54
N HIS A 21 -0.75 -11.78 -12.90
CA HIS A 21 0.09 -12.85 -12.37
C HIS A 21 0.37 -12.66 -10.88
N LEU A 22 0.16 -13.71 -10.12
CA LEU A 22 0.54 -13.80 -8.71
C LEU A 22 1.66 -14.82 -8.57
N GLY A 23 2.83 -14.37 -8.11
CA GLY A 23 3.95 -15.24 -7.81
C GLY A 23 3.66 -16.22 -6.67
N HIS A 24 4.61 -17.13 -6.43
CA HIS A 24 4.50 -18.11 -5.34
C HIS A 24 4.43 -17.41 -3.97
N ASP A 25 3.72 -17.99 -3.03
CA ASP A 25 3.59 -17.53 -1.66
C ASP A 25 3.05 -16.09 -1.50
N CYS A 26 2.32 -15.57 -2.49
CA CYS A 26 1.64 -14.29 -2.36
C CYS A 26 0.43 -14.41 -1.45
N GLU A 27 0.18 -13.36 -0.66
CA GLU A 27 -1.01 -13.21 0.18
C GLU A 27 -1.81 -11.99 -0.29
N ILE A 28 -3.01 -12.22 -0.81
CA ILE A 28 -3.92 -11.17 -1.29
C ILE A 28 -5.12 -11.11 -0.34
N GLY A 29 -5.33 -9.97 0.26
CA GLY A 29 -6.45 -9.68 1.17
C GLY A 29 -7.81 -9.65 0.47
N ASP A 30 -8.82 -9.16 1.18
CA ASP A 30 -10.19 -9.10 0.69
C ASP A 30 -10.43 -7.86 -0.19
N GLN A 31 -11.32 -8.00 -1.18
CA GLN A 31 -11.79 -6.92 -2.05
C GLN A 31 -10.65 -6.17 -2.80
N VAL A 32 -9.58 -6.87 -3.10
CA VAL A 32 -8.45 -6.35 -3.88
C VAL A 32 -8.81 -6.39 -5.37
N VAL A 33 -8.41 -5.33 -6.08
CA VAL A 33 -8.53 -5.25 -7.54
C VAL A 33 -7.13 -5.23 -8.15
N ILE A 34 -6.86 -6.18 -9.03
CA ILE A 34 -5.63 -6.26 -9.83
C ILE A 34 -6.01 -6.19 -11.29
N VAL A 35 -5.63 -5.09 -11.94
CA VAL A 35 -5.99 -4.80 -13.32
C VAL A 35 -5.05 -5.52 -14.30
N ASN A 36 -5.42 -5.53 -15.57
CA ASN A 36 -4.78 -6.30 -16.64
C ASN A 36 -3.25 -6.25 -16.64
N SER A 37 -2.62 -7.40 -16.87
CA SER A 37 -1.18 -7.56 -17.09
C SER A 37 -0.30 -7.05 -15.94
N THR A 38 -0.84 -6.96 -14.74
CA THR A 38 -0.08 -6.67 -13.53
C THR A 38 0.56 -7.95 -12.99
N SER A 39 1.83 -7.87 -12.61
CA SER A 39 2.60 -9.02 -12.13
C SER A 39 3.15 -8.77 -10.74
N LEU A 40 2.82 -9.65 -9.81
CA LEU A 40 3.36 -9.70 -8.46
C LEU A 40 4.41 -10.80 -8.39
N ALA A 41 5.63 -10.48 -7.95
CA ALA A 41 6.65 -11.49 -7.69
C ALA A 41 6.33 -12.30 -6.42
N GLY A 42 7.19 -13.26 -6.06
CA GLY A 42 6.95 -14.11 -4.89
C GLY A 42 6.90 -13.37 -3.55
N HIS A 43 6.14 -13.90 -2.60
CA HIS A 43 6.01 -13.40 -1.24
C HIS A 43 5.47 -11.96 -1.13
N VAL A 44 4.77 -11.46 -2.13
CA VAL A 44 4.11 -10.16 -2.06
C VAL A 44 2.86 -10.26 -1.19
N ILE A 45 2.70 -9.31 -0.27
CA ILE A 45 1.52 -9.17 0.58
C ILE A 45 0.72 -7.97 0.10
N VAL A 46 -0.51 -8.18 -0.29
CA VAL A 46 -1.46 -7.12 -0.66
C VAL A 46 -2.60 -7.14 0.35
N GLU A 47 -2.71 -6.08 1.13
CA GLU A 47 -3.75 -5.99 2.15
C GLU A 47 -5.12 -5.63 1.53
N ASP A 48 -6.16 -5.58 2.37
CA ASP A 48 -7.54 -5.42 1.93
C ASP A 48 -7.77 -4.12 1.14
N ARG A 49 -8.69 -4.19 0.17
CA ARG A 49 -9.20 -3.05 -0.60
C ARG A 49 -8.13 -2.25 -1.34
N VAL A 50 -7.01 -2.87 -1.64
CA VAL A 50 -5.98 -2.30 -2.52
C VAL A 50 -6.46 -2.33 -3.96
N PHE A 51 -6.13 -1.27 -4.70
CA PHE A 51 -6.35 -1.18 -6.15
C PHE A 51 -5.00 -1.08 -6.85
N ILE A 52 -4.67 -2.07 -7.67
CA ILE A 52 -3.46 -2.07 -8.50
C ILE A 52 -3.87 -1.92 -9.95
N SER A 53 -3.47 -0.82 -10.58
CA SER A 53 -3.78 -0.51 -11.98
C SER A 53 -3.05 -1.46 -12.96
N ALA A 54 -3.29 -1.26 -14.25
CA ALA A 54 -2.72 -2.11 -15.29
C ALA A 54 -1.21 -1.96 -15.45
N LEU A 55 -0.55 -3.04 -15.89
CA LEU A 55 0.87 -3.07 -16.27
C LEU A 55 1.81 -2.67 -15.10
N VAL A 56 1.44 -3.01 -13.88
CA VAL A 56 2.26 -2.79 -12.69
C VAL A 56 3.16 -4.00 -12.44
N GLY A 57 4.43 -3.73 -12.12
CA GLY A 57 5.37 -4.74 -11.62
C GLY A 57 5.63 -4.55 -10.13
N VAL A 58 5.45 -5.60 -9.33
CA VAL A 58 5.71 -5.56 -7.88
C VAL A 58 6.84 -6.51 -7.53
N HIS A 59 7.90 -5.98 -6.92
CA HIS A 59 9.06 -6.74 -6.52
C HIS A 59 8.73 -7.71 -5.37
N GLN A 60 9.49 -8.82 -5.29
CA GLN A 60 9.32 -9.83 -4.23
C GLN A 60 9.41 -9.21 -2.82
N PHE A 61 8.65 -9.77 -1.88
CA PHE A 61 8.59 -9.37 -0.49
C PHE A 61 8.04 -7.96 -0.21
N VAL A 62 7.49 -7.29 -1.21
CA VAL A 62 6.81 -6.01 -1.02
C VAL A 62 5.48 -6.23 -0.32
N ARG A 63 5.17 -5.33 0.61
CA ARG A 63 3.87 -5.22 1.25
C ARG A 63 3.13 -3.97 0.79
N ILE A 64 1.89 -4.13 0.35
CA ILE A 64 1.02 -3.02 -0.09
C ILE A 64 -0.10 -2.87 0.94
N GLY A 65 -0.09 -1.74 1.65
CA GLY A 65 -1.02 -1.47 2.75
C GLY A 65 -2.45 -1.24 2.28
N ARG A 66 -3.40 -1.52 3.15
CA ARG A 66 -4.83 -1.44 2.85
C ARG A 66 -5.26 -0.08 2.30
N TYR A 67 -6.24 -0.11 1.39
CA TYR A 67 -6.74 1.07 0.67
C TYR A 67 -5.69 1.83 -0.15
N ALA A 68 -4.50 1.29 -0.35
CA ALA A 68 -3.53 1.87 -1.27
C ALA A 68 -4.00 1.76 -2.72
N MET A 69 -3.58 2.71 -3.54
CA MET A 69 -3.78 2.71 -4.98
C MET A 69 -2.41 2.78 -5.67
N VAL A 70 -2.14 1.82 -6.53
CA VAL A 70 -0.93 1.80 -7.37
C VAL A 70 -1.31 2.21 -8.77
N ALA A 71 -0.76 3.31 -9.25
CA ALA A 71 -1.03 3.83 -10.60
C ALA A 71 -0.48 2.90 -11.68
N GLY A 72 -1.06 2.97 -12.88
CA GLY A 72 -0.62 2.16 -14.00
C GLY A 72 0.83 2.39 -14.38
N LEU A 73 1.47 1.35 -14.93
CA LEU A 73 2.88 1.34 -15.34
C LEU A 73 3.88 1.53 -14.17
N ALA A 74 3.44 1.44 -12.93
CA ALA A 74 4.32 1.59 -11.79
C ALA A 74 5.25 0.38 -11.58
N GLY A 75 6.47 0.65 -11.15
CA GLY A 75 7.43 -0.37 -10.68
C GLY A 75 7.60 -0.25 -9.16
N VAL A 76 7.03 -1.18 -8.42
CA VAL A 76 6.99 -1.13 -6.95
C VAL A 76 8.11 -1.98 -6.37
N ASN A 77 9.08 -1.36 -5.70
CA ASN A 77 10.24 -2.03 -5.11
C ASN A 77 10.40 -1.82 -3.59
N GLN A 78 9.55 -0.98 -2.99
CA GLN A 78 9.45 -0.74 -1.55
C GLN A 78 8.01 -0.91 -1.10
N ASP A 79 7.79 -1.01 0.21
CA ASP A 79 6.45 -1.15 0.76
C ASP A 79 5.61 0.09 0.47
N VAL A 80 4.37 -0.14 0.04
CA VAL A 80 3.42 0.93 -0.29
C VAL A 80 2.59 1.26 0.94
N LEU A 81 2.67 2.52 1.37
CA LEU A 81 1.96 3.01 2.54
C LEU A 81 0.44 2.79 2.41
N PRO A 82 -0.24 2.39 3.50
CA PRO A 82 -1.70 2.34 3.51
C PRO A 82 -2.32 3.68 3.14
N PHE A 83 -3.50 3.64 2.54
CA PHE A 83 -4.29 4.83 2.20
C PHE A 83 -3.64 5.77 1.17
N SER A 84 -2.50 5.40 0.61
CA SER A 84 -1.73 6.22 -0.32
C SER A 84 -2.05 5.93 -1.77
N THR A 85 -1.70 6.86 -2.65
CA THR A 85 -1.55 6.65 -4.09
C THR A 85 -0.07 6.75 -4.42
N VAL A 86 0.44 5.76 -5.14
CA VAL A 86 1.83 5.73 -5.64
C VAL A 86 1.88 5.62 -7.14
N GLU A 87 2.92 6.19 -7.75
CA GLU A 87 3.16 6.16 -9.21
C GLU A 87 4.64 6.12 -9.57
N GLY A 88 4.93 5.81 -10.82
CA GLY A 88 6.27 5.86 -11.42
C GLY A 88 6.97 4.52 -11.50
N THR A 89 8.01 4.44 -12.35
CA THR A 89 8.79 3.21 -12.61
C THR A 89 9.76 2.84 -11.49
N ARG A 90 9.98 3.76 -10.55
CA ARG A 90 10.29 3.53 -9.14
C ARG A 90 9.17 4.23 -8.38
N ALA A 91 8.22 3.45 -7.93
CA ALA A 91 7.01 3.98 -7.32
C ALA A 91 7.33 4.92 -6.16
N ARG A 92 6.73 6.10 -6.20
CA ARG A 92 6.85 7.13 -5.15
C ARG A 92 5.48 7.53 -4.65
N LEU A 93 5.43 8.00 -3.42
CA LEU A 93 4.23 8.54 -2.82
C LEU A 93 3.79 9.81 -3.56
N LEU A 94 2.63 9.73 -4.22
CA LEU A 94 2.02 10.87 -4.90
C LEU A 94 1.11 11.65 -3.97
N SER A 95 0.19 10.95 -3.32
CA SER A 95 -0.85 11.57 -2.48
C SER A 95 -1.57 10.55 -1.60
N VAL A 96 -2.56 11.03 -0.85
CA VAL A 96 -3.58 10.17 -0.24
C VAL A 96 -4.55 9.65 -1.31
N ASN A 97 -5.01 8.41 -1.19
CA ASN A 97 -6.09 7.85 -2.03
C ASN A 97 -7.44 8.46 -1.62
N ALA A 98 -7.63 9.74 -1.93
CA ALA A 98 -8.82 10.50 -1.51
C ALA A 98 -10.13 9.90 -2.04
N VAL A 99 -10.12 9.40 -3.28
CA VAL A 99 -11.30 8.81 -3.92
C VAL A 99 -11.67 7.50 -3.25
N GLY A 100 -10.70 6.61 -3.04
CA GLY A 100 -10.91 5.31 -2.38
C GLY A 100 -11.45 5.48 -0.96
N LEU A 101 -10.85 6.37 -0.17
CA LEU A 101 -11.30 6.65 1.19
C LEU A 101 -12.70 7.26 1.25
N LYS A 102 -13.04 8.17 0.31
CA LYS A 102 -14.39 8.73 0.23
C LYS A 102 -15.43 7.67 -0.12
N ARG A 103 -15.15 6.80 -1.08
CA ARG A 103 -16.03 5.68 -1.47
C ARG A 103 -16.22 4.66 -0.36
N ALA A 104 -15.21 4.47 0.48
CA ALA A 104 -15.25 3.61 1.65
C ALA A 104 -15.89 4.29 2.89
N ASN A 105 -16.48 5.48 2.72
CA ASN A 105 -17.16 6.25 3.76
C ASN A 105 -16.30 6.62 4.98
N PHE A 106 -14.99 6.80 4.80
CA PHE A 106 -14.14 7.34 5.87
C PHE A 106 -14.60 8.75 6.26
N LYS A 107 -14.69 9.02 7.56
CA LYS A 107 -15.10 10.33 8.08
C LYS A 107 -14.16 11.44 7.61
N PRO A 108 -14.65 12.67 7.35
CA PRO A 108 -13.83 13.76 6.86
C PRO A 108 -12.60 14.08 7.71
N ASN A 109 -12.75 14.06 9.05
CA ASN A 109 -11.65 14.30 10.00
C ASN A 109 -10.57 13.20 9.91
N VAL A 110 -10.96 11.94 9.80
CA VAL A 110 -10.02 10.81 9.61
C VAL A 110 -9.26 10.94 8.29
N ARG A 111 -9.96 11.27 7.19
CA ARG A 111 -9.31 11.50 5.89
C ARG A 111 -8.33 12.67 5.93
N ALA A 112 -8.66 13.73 6.66
CA ALA A 112 -7.77 14.89 6.85
C ALA A 112 -6.52 14.50 7.65
N ALA A 113 -6.67 13.70 8.71
CA ALA A 113 -5.57 13.19 9.52
C ALA A 113 -4.63 12.30 8.68
N ILE A 114 -5.16 11.35 7.92
CA ILE A 114 -4.38 10.49 7.03
C ILE A 114 -3.61 11.33 6.00
N LYS A 115 -4.28 12.30 5.36
CA LYS A 115 -3.64 13.20 4.40
C LYS A 115 -2.49 13.99 5.02
N LYS A 116 -2.65 14.50 6.25
CA LYS A 116 -1.61 15.23 6.98
C LYS A 116 -0.44 14.31 7.33
N ALA A 117 -0.72 13.08 7.79
CA ALA A 117 0.30 12.08 8.10
C ALA A 117 1.15 11.72 6.87
N LEU A 118 0.53 11.41 5.74
CA LEU A 118 1.24 11.11 4.50
C LEU A 118 2.09 12.30 4.00
N LYS A 119 1.62 13.55 4.21
CA LYS A 119 2.42 14.74 3.92
C LYS A 119 3.69 14.81 4.76
N PHE A 120 3.64 14.46 6.05
CA PHE A 120 4.83 14.43 6.90
C PHE A 120 5.83 13.38 6.43
N ILE A 121 5.34 12.21 6.03
CA ILE A 121 6.19 11.13 5.51
C ILE A 121 6.87 11.54 4.19
N ALA A 122 6.17 12.29 3.34
CA ALA A 122 6.68 12.76 2.05
C ALA A 122 7.71 13.88 2.16
N GLN A 123 7.91 14.51 3.32
CA GLN A 123 8.87 15.59 3.50
C GLN A 123 10.30 15.05 3.35
N PRO A 124 11.08 15.57 2.38
CA PRO A 124 12.42 15.05 2.11
C PRO A 124 13.41 15.32 3.26
N GLU A 125 13.19 16.38 4.03
CA GLU A 125 13.99 16.77 5.18
C GLU A 125 13.77 15.88 6.42
N LEU A 126 12.70 15.10 6.46
CA LEU A 126 12.42 14.19 7.56
C LEU A 126 12.80 12.75 7.19
N ASN A 127 13.56 12.09 8.04
CA ASN A 127 13.66 10.64 7.96
C ASN A 127 12.36 10.00 8.48
N THR A 128 12.19 8.70 8.26
CA THR A 128 10.96 7.98 8.60
C THR A 128 10.64 8.06 10.10
N LYS A 129 11.65 7.99 10.97
CA LYS A 129 11.47 8.08 12.43
C LYS A 129 10.97 9.46 12.83
N GLN A 130 11.62 10.52 12.33
CA GLN A 130 11.21 11.92 12.58
C GLN A 130 9.80 12.20 12.07
N ALA A 131 9.42 11.65 10.90
CA ALA A 131 8.06 11.78 10.38
C ALA A 131 7.03 11.12 11.31
N VAL A 132 7.33 9.93 11.84
CA VAL A 132 6.46 9.23 12.81
C VAL A 132 6.34 10.04 14.11
N GLU A 133 7.43 10.53 14.68
CA GLU A 133 7.42 11.37 15.88
C GLU A 133 6.56 12.63 15.69
N LYS A 134 6.65 13.24 14.52
CA LYS A 134 5.84 14.42 14.17
C LYS A 134 4.36 14.07 14.00
N ILE A 135 4.03 12.91 13.44
CA ILE A 135 2.66 12.40 13.36
C ILE A 135 2.09 12.21 14.76
N GLU A 136 2.80 11.52 15.65
CA GLU A 136 2.38 11.26 17.03
C GLU A 136 2.18 12.56 17.84
N ALA A 137 2.98 13.62 17.55
CA ALA A 137 2.89 14.90 18.25
C ALA A 137 1.77 15.83 17.74
N GLU A 138 1.42 15.76 16.45
CA GLU A 138 0.60 16.80 15.79
C GLU A 138 -0.71 16.29 15.18
N ILE A 139 -0.97 15.00 15.19
CA ILE A 139 -2.16 14.41 14.55
C ILE A 139 -2.96 13.63 15.60
N GLU A 140 -4.30 13.79 15.57
CA GLU A 140 -5.19 12.97 16.36
C GLU A 140 -5.02 11.49 16.01
N MET A 141 -4.81 10.67 17.06
CA MET A 141 -4.46 9.27 16.94
C MET A 141 -5.68 8.37 16.73
N PHE A 142 -6.30 8.49 15.54
CA PHE A 142 -7.31 7.53 15.09
C PHE A 142 -6.70 6.14 14.87
N ASP A 143 -7.53 5.10 14.86
CA ASP A 143 -7.09 3.72 14.59
C ASP A 143 -6.32 3.61 13.26
N GLU A 144 -6.71 4.37 12.25
CA GLU A 144 -6.04 4.44 10.95
C GLU A 144 -4.63 5.03 11.04
N ILE A 145 -4.41 5.98 11.94
CA ILE A 145 -3.09 6.58 12.16
C ILE A 145 -2.20 5.61 12.93
N HIS A 146 -2.72 4.95 13.96
CA HIS A 146 -2.00 3.86 14.64
C HIS A 146 -1.58 2.78 13.65
N TYR A 147 -2.50 2.33 12.81
CA TYR A 147 -2.21 1.32 11.80
C TYR A 147 -1.15 1.79 10.78
N LEU A 148 -1.20 3.03 10.31
CA LEU A 148 -0.18 3.60 9.42
C LEU A 148 1.21 3.61 10.07
N ILE A 149 1.31 3.99 11.34
CA ILE A 149 2.55 3.99 12.11
C ILE A 149 3.09 2.56 12.28
N ASP A 150 2.24 1.62 12.66
CA ASP A 150 2.61 0.22 12.82
C ASP A 150 3.07 -0.41 11.50
N PHE A 151 2.42 -0.07 10.40
CA PHE A 151 2.85 -0.48 9.06
C PHE A 151 4.28 -0.01 8.77
N ILE A 152 4.58 1.25 9.06
CA ILE A 152 5.91 1.84 8.86
C ILE A 152 6.96 1.16 9.75
N LYS A 153 6.66 0.98 11.04
CA LYS A 153 7.57 0.37 12.01
C LYS A 153 7.92 -1.09 11.66
N ASN A 154 6.99 -1.81 11.03
CA ASN A 154 7.16 -3.20 10.63
C ASN A 154 7.63 -3.39 9.17
N SER A 155 7.94 -2.33 8.46
CA SER A 155 8.48 -2.41 7.10
C SER A 155 9.95 -2.80 7.12
N SER A 156 10.29 -3.94 6.52
CA SER A 156 11.68 -4.41 6.37
C SER A 156 12.37 -3.85 5.12
N ARG A 157 11.59 -3.46 4.11
CA ARG A 157 12.10 -2.95 2.81
C ARG A 157 12.20 -1.44 2.74
N GLY A 158 11.73 -0.72 3.75
CA GLY A 158 11.46 0.70 3.70
C GLY A 158 10.17 1.01 2.92
N VAL A 159 9.63 2.18 3.12
CA VAL A 159 8.37 2.63 2.55
C VAL A 159 8.58 3.60 1.39
N THR A 160 7.66 3.61 0.44
CA THR A 160 7.62 4.60 -0.64
C THR A 160 7.48 6.02 -0.08
N LYS A 161 8.31 6.94 -0.56
CA LYS A 161 8.27 8.36 -0.23
C LYS A 161 8.14 9.22 -1.49
#